data_c7f5739425ad23e76175ee50735ccc52
#
_entry.id   c7f5739425ad23e76175ee50735ccc52
#
_cell.length_a   1.000
_cell.length_b   1.000
_cell.length_c   1.000
_cell.angle_alpha   90.00
_cell.angle_beta   90.00
_cell.angle_gamma   90.00
#
_symmetry.space_group_name_H-M   'P 1'
#
loop_
_entity.id
_entity.type
_entity.pdbx_description
1 polymer ?
#
loop_
_entity_poly.entity_id
_entity_poly.type
_entity_poly.pdbx_seq_one_letter_code
_entity_poly.pdbx_strand_id
1 'polypeptide(L)'
;MPKPGSRITAGVAVAMLAALASLLVPVTPAGAQGSVRSPARTPVVFVHGYNADPGVWGGLREDFRADGYTDAELFSFGYDTHRSVNEALSGALAAYIEGVKRQTGASRVDLVAHSFGSLVTRWYVKHDPAGQASVAHWASLAGPNHGTATAWACALWDQACRDMTPGSYVQKGLAAGDETPGAVLYATWWSNCDEVINPDSSVPLTGAANHAAGCLAHNDLLGDDEVSRGVRAFLSS
;
A
#
# COMPACT_ATOMS: atom_id res chain seq x y z
N MET A 1 26.06 -37.48 101.97
CA MET A 1 27.43 -37.21 102.39
C MET A 1 28.37 -37.68 101.34
N PRO A 2 29.49 -37.13 101.05
CA PRO A 2 29.74 -35.89 100.32
C PRO A 2 30.29 -36.16 98.86
N LYS A 3 30.36 -35.12 98.09
CA LYS A 3 30.99 -35.02 96.71
C LYS A 3 32.49 -35.27 96.75
N PRO A 4 33.10 -35.59 95.60
CA PRO A 4 33.90 -34.63 94.86
C PRO A 4 33.76 -34.79 93.33
N GLY A 5 33.75 -33.81 92.54
CA GLY A 5 34.83 -32.92 92.20
C GLY A 5 35.47 -33.39 90.87
N SER A 6 34.98 -32.88 89.70
CA SER A 6 35.58 -33.18 88.38
C SER A 6 36.12 -31.89 87.74
N ARG A 7 37.38 -32.00 87.31
CA ARG A 7 38.17 -30.92 86.75
C ARG A 7 37.86 -30.80 85.21
N ILE A 8 37.66 -29.60 84.80
CA ILE A 8 37.43 -29.21 83.41
C ILE A 8 38.79 -29.01 82.69
N THR A 9 39.07 -29.71 81.68
CA THR A 9 40.19 -29.47 80.75
C THR A 9 39.67 -28.71 79.60
N ALA A 10 40.17 -27.52 79.38
CA ALA A 10 39.88 -26.68 78.20
C ALA A 10 40.66 -27.15 77.00
N GLY A 11 39.96 -27.58 75.96
CA GLY A 11 40.52 -27.87 74.62
C GLY A 11 40.36 -26.62 73.72
N VAL A 12 41.47 -26.11 73.30
CA VAL A 12 41.53 -25.01 72.35
C VAL A 12 41.24 -25.58 70.91
N ALA A 13 40.08 -25.22 70.35
CA ALA A 13 39.75 -25.49 68.98
C ALA A 13 40.21 -24.37 68.08
N VAL A 14 41.20 -24.65 67.23
CA VAL A 14 41.62 -23.73 66.18
C VAL A 14 40.64 -23.80 65.03
N ALA A 15 39.83 -22.77 64.83
CA ALA A 15 38.94 -22.64 63.67
C ALA A 15 39.73 -22.11 62.48
N MET A 16 39.93 -22.98 61.46
CA MET A 16 40.40 -22.53 60.15
C MET A 16 39.20 -21.89 59.38
N LEU A 17 39.26 -20.58 59.19
CA LEU A 17 38.39 -19.90 58.25
C LEU A 17 38.87 -20.18 56.81
N ALA A 18 38.13 -20.99 56.10
CA ALA A 18 38.29 -21.10 54.63
C ALA A 18 37.54 -19.92 53.96
N ALA A 19 38.29 -18.95 53.43
CA ALA A 19 37.77 -17.88 52.63
C ALA A 19 37.36 -18.42 51.27
N LEU A 20 36.04 -18.60 51.02
CA LEU A 20 35.49 -18.80 49.66
C LEU A 20 35.48 -17.46 48.94
N ALA A 21 36.47 -17.29 48.05
CA ALA A 21 36.45 -16.20 47.09
C ALA A 21 35.41 -16.51 46.01
N SER A 22 34.20 -15.93 46.12
CA SER A 22 33.18 -15.94 45.06
C SER A 22 33.67 -15.10 43.89
N LEU A 23 34.10 -15.74 42.81
CA LEU A 23 34.36 -15.09 41.51
C LEU A 23 32.99 -14.63 40.94
N LEU A 24 32.65 -13.36 41.15
CA LEU A 24 31.59 -12.70 40.43
C LEU A 24 32.02 -12.52 38.95
N VAL A 25 31.57 -13.44 38.10
CA VAL A 25 31.66 -13.27 36.64
C VAL A 25 30.69 -12.15 36.25
N PRO A 26 31.13 -11.03 35.67
CA PRO A 26 30.20 -10.02 35.17
C PRO A 26 29.37 -10.61 34.04
N VAL A 27 28.06 -10.78 34.27
CA VAL A 27 27.09 -11.06 33.20
C VAL A 27 26.96 -9.77 32.39
N THR A 28 27.66 -9.70 31.28
CA THR A 28 27.39 -8.67 30.27
C THR A 28 25.98 -8.87 29.76
N PRO A 29 25.08 -7.87 29.84
CA PRO A 29 23.79 -8.01 29.22
C PRO A 29 24.00 -8.25 27.72
N ALA A 30 23.42 -9.34 27.16
CA ALA A 30 23.38 -9.55 25.75
C ALA A 30 22.82 -8.29 25.10
N GLY A 31 23.67 -7.57 24.39
CA GLY A 31 23.27 -6.37 23.69
C GLY A 31 22.05 -6.72 22.84
N ALA A 32 20.95 -6.02 23.06
CA ALA A 32 19.82 -6.04 22.15
C ALA A 32 20.39 -5.68 20.78
N GLN A 33 20.56 -6.69 19.93
CA GLN A 33 20.83 -6.46 18.50
C GLN A 33 19.61 -5.70 18.00
N GLY A 34 19.71 -4.37 17.96
CA GLY A 34 18.74 -3.57 17.26
C GLY A 34 18.67 -4.13 15.85
N SER A 35 17.58 -4.81 15.52
CA SER A 35 17.29 -5.17 14.15
C SER A 35 17.39 -3.87 13.37
N VAL A 36 18.35 -3.76 12.45
CA VAL A 36 18.40 -2.68 11.46
C VAL A 36 17.09 -2.84 10.69
N ARG A 37 16.08 -2.07 11.10
CA ARG A 37 14.80 -2.02 10.41
C ARG A 37 15.13 -1.45 9.04
N SER A 38 15.04 -2.26 7.99
CA SER A 38 15.07 -1.76 6.62
C SER A 38 14.13 -0.55 6.55
N PRO A 39 14.50 0.53 5.86
CA PRO A 39 13.58 1.66 5.72
C PRO A 39 12.23 1.11 5.26
N ALA A 40 11.18 1.45 6.00
CA ALA A 40 9.85 0.97 5.71
C ALA A 40 9.50 1.43 4.28
N ARG A 41 9.12 0.47 3.43
CA ARG A 41 8.63 0.76 2.09
C ARG A 41 7.37 1.59 2.17
N THR A 42 7.12 2.40 1.15
CA THR A 42 5.83 3.07 1.01
C THR A 42 4.73 2.01 0.89
N PRO A 43 3.69 2.03 1.72
CA PRO A 43 2.60 1.05 1.61
C PRO A 43 1.82 1.27 0.32
N VAL A 44 1.43 0.17 -0.31
CA VAL A 44 0.68 0.17 -1.57
C VAL A 44 -0.80 -0.03 -1.31
N VAL A 45 -1.64 0.83 -1.87
CA VAL A 45 -3.10 0.72 -1.84
C VAL A 45 -3.60 0.40 -3.24
N PHE A 46 -4.17 -0.78 -3.40
CA PHE A 46 -4.76 -1.26 -4.65
C PHE A 46 -6.25 -0.90 -4.70
N VAL A 47 -6.70 -0.38 -5.84
CA VAL A 47 -8.09 0.07 -6.06
C VAL A 47 -8.65 -0.56 -7.33
N HIS A 48 -9.59 -1.51 -7.16
CA HIS A 48 -10.16 -2.30 -8.25
C HIS A 48 -11.11 -1.52 -9.16
N GLY A 49 -11.51 -2.11 -10.27
CA GLY A 49 -12.41 -1.53 -11.26
C GLY A 49 -13.89 -1.79 -10.97
N TYR A 50 -14.73 -1.37 -11.93
CA TYR A 50 -16.18 -1.56 -11.94
C TYR A 50 -16.55 -3.04 -11.88
N ASN A 51 -17.57 -3.39 -11.09
CA ASN A 51 -18.03 -4.78 -10.86
C ASN A 51 -16.95 -5.77 -10.40
N ALA A 52 -15.85 -5.27 -9.84
CA ALA A 52 -14.80 -6.10 -9.27
C ALA A 52 -14.75 -5.97 -7.74
N ASP A 53 -13.83 -6.68 -7.12
CA ASP A 53 -13.57 -6.66 -5.69
C ASP A 53 -12.05 -6.72 -5.40
N PRO A 54 -11.61 -6.56 -4.13
CA PRO A 54 -10.20 -6.60 -3.77
C PRO A 54 -9.43 -7.87 -4.17
N GLY A 55 -10.11 -8.98 -4.43
CA GLY A 55 -9.50 -10.26 -4.80
C GLY A 55 -8.78 -10.25 -6.14
N VAL A 56 -9.15 -9.33 -7.05
CA VAL A 56 -8.50 -9.20 -8.38
C VAL A 56 -6.99 -8.91 -8.30
N TRP A 57 -6.53 -8.41 -7.17
CA TRP A 57 -5.13 -8.06 -6.94
C TRP A 57 -4.24 -9.22 -6.43
N GLY A 58 -4.80 -10.45 -6.34
CA GLY A 58 -4.10 -11.61 -5.78
C GLY A 58 -2.73 -11.85 -6.41
N GLY A 59 -2.68 -11.95 -7.74
CA GLY A 59 -1.44 -12.19 -8.49
C GLY A 59 -0.42 -11.06 -8.31
N LEU A 60 -0.83 -9.81 -8.56
CA LEU A 60 0.08 -8.66 -8.43
C LEU A 60 0.63 -8.52 -6.99
N ARG A 61 -0.19 -8.80 -5.97
CA ARG A 61 0.26 -8.79 -4.57
C ARG A 61 1.29 -9.90 -4.28
N GLU A 62 1.17 -11.06 -4.93
CA GLU A 62 2.20 -12.11 -4.84
C GLU A 62 3.53 -11.67 -5.43
N ASP A 63 3.51 -10.96 -6.55
CA ASP A 63 4.71 -10.38 -7.14
C ASP A 63 5.37 -9.34 -6.23
N PHE A 64 4.58 -8.47 -5.59
CA PHE A 64 5.09 -7.54 -4.57
C PHE A 64 5.73 -8.28 -3.39
N ARG A 65 5.12 -9.39 -2.93
CA ARG A 65 5.71 -10.23 -1.87
C ARG A 65 7.03 -10.85 -2.32
N ALA A 66 7.12 -11.30 -3.57
CA ALA A 66 8.37 -11.82 -4.13
C ALA A 66 9.49 -10.76 -4.13
N ASP A 67 9.15 -9.48 -4.30
CA ASP A 67 10.07 -8.35 -4.16
C ASP A 67 10.31 -7.93 -2.70
N GLY A 68 9.76 -8.69 -1.73
CA GLY A 68 10.01 -8.54 -0.30
C GLY A 68 9.06 -7.57 0.42
N TYR A 69 7.91 -7.20 -0.17
CA TYR A 69 6.83 -6.56 0.56
C TYR A 69 6.16 -7.55 1.51
N THR A 70 5.71 -7.06 2.64
CA THR A 70 4.92 -7.82 3.60
C THR A 70 3.43 -7.52 3.44
N ASP A 71 2.54 -8.37 3.99
CA ASP A 71 1.10 -8.09 3.99
C ASP A 71 0.74 -6.81 4.76
N ALA A 72 1.60 -6.38 5.68
CA ALA A 72 1.42 -5.13 6.41
C ALA A 72 1.70 -3.87 5.57
N GLU A 73 2.22 -4.03 4.36
CA GLU A 73 2.52 -2.95 3.40
C GLU A 73 1.60 -2.99 2.17
N LEU A 74 0.77 -4.03 2.02
CA LEU A 74 -0.09 -4.24 0.85
C LEU A 74 -1.56 -4.18 1.25
N PHE A 75 -2.27 -3.17 0.81
CA PHE A 75 -3.66 -2.90 1.16
C PHE A 75 -4.55 -2.92 -0.08
N SER A 76 -5.76 -3.43 0.02
CA SER A 76 -6.72 -3.41 -1.08
C SER A 76 -8.00 -2.74 -0.62
N PHE A 77 -8.38 -1.65 -1.27
CA PHE A 77 -9.58 -0.88 -0.96
C PHE A 77 -10.81 -1.54 -1.60
N GLY A 78 -11.74 -1.99 -0.77
CA GLY A 78 -13.03 -2.51 -1.20
C GLY A 78 -14.10 -1.43 -1.12
N TYR A 79 -14.91 -1.28 -2.17
CA TYR A 79 -15.94 -0.25 -2.25
C TYR A 79 -17.11 -0.68 -3.16
N ASP A 80 -18.24 0.00 -3.01
CA ASP A 80 -19.39 -0.16 -3.91
C ASP A 80 -19.12 0.56 -5.24
N THR A 81 -18.88 -0.20 -6.29
CA THR A 81 -18.49 0.31 -7.61
C THR A 81 -19.61 1.03 -8.37
N HIS A 82 -20.83 1.05 -7.85
CA HIS A 82 -21.99 1.75 -8.44
C HIS A 82 -22.18 3.18 -7.91
N ARG A 83 -21.31 3.62 -7.00
CA ARG A 83 -21.39 4.94 -6.37
C ARG A 83 -20.62 6.00 -7.17
N SER A 84 -20.91 7.27 -6.87
CA SER A 84 -20.25 8.41 -7.47
C SER A 84 -18.78 8.54 -7.03
N VAL A 85 -17.91 8.77 -8.00
CA VAL A 85 -16.46 9.00 -7.79
C VAL A 85 -16.21 10.21 -6.88
N ASN A 86 -16.84 11.33 -7.20
CA ASN A 86 -16.52 12.63 -6.58
C ASN A 86 -17.14 12.83 -5.19
N GLU A 87 -18.31 12.24 -4.90
CA GLU A 87 -19.08 12.52 -3.68
C GLU A 87 -18.96 11.43 -2.63
N ALA A 88 -18.93 10.16 -3.07
CA ALA A 88 -18.95 9.03 -2.16
C ALA A 88 -17.60 8.31 -2.08
N LEU A 89 -17.01 7.98 -3.22
CA LEU A 89 -15.85 7.09 -3.27
C LEU A 89 -14.55 7.79 -2.92
N SER A 90 -14.35 9.03 -3.36
CA SER A 90 -13.15 9.81 -3.03
C SER A 90 -13.02 10.02 -1.52
N GLY A 91 -14.10 10.38 -0.83
CA GLY A 91 -14.09 10.55 0.63
C GLY A 91 -13.86 9.22 1.38
N ALA A 92 -14.45 8.12 0.90
CA ALA A 92 -14.20 6.80 1.47
C ALA A 92 -12.74 6.34 1.29
N LEU A 93 -12.15 6.60 0.11
CA LEU A 93 -10.75 6.32 -0.16
C LEU A 93 -9.82 7.18 0.72
N ALA A 94 -10.13 8.48 0.88
CA ALA A 94 -9.38 9.37 1.76
C ALA A 94 -9.32 8.82 3.20
N ALA A 95 -10.46 8.42 3.76
CA ALA A 95 -10.54 7.83 5.08
C ALA A 95 -9.74 6.51 5.18
N TYR A 96 -9.79 5.68 4.13
CA TYR A 96 -9.03 4.44 4.06
C TYR A 96 -7.52 4.68 4.05
N ILE A 97 -7.03 5.61 3.21
CA ILE A 97 -5.62 5.99 3.12
C ILE A 97 -5.11 6.52 4.47
N GLU A 98 -5.88 7.38 5.14
CA GLU A 98 -5.52 7.85 6.48
C GLU A 98 -5.46 6.70 7.50
N GLY A 99 -6.29 5.67 7.36
CA GLY A 99 -6.22 4.42 8.12
C GLY A 99 -4.91 3.67 7.89
N VAL A 100 -4.52 3.49 6.62
CA VAL A 100 -3.25 2.85 6.22
C VAL A 100 -2.05 3.62 6.76
N LYS A 101 -2.02 4.93 6.63
CA LYS A 101 -0.94 5.79 7.17
C LYS A 101 -0.80 5.65 8.68
N ARG A 102 -1.92 5.65 9.43
CA ARG A 102 -1.89 5.42 10.89
C ARG A 102 -1.39 4.02 11.26
N GLN A 103 -1.80 3.00 10.52
CA GLN A 103 -1.42 1.60 10.79
C GLN A 103 0.06 1.35 10.51
N THR A 104 0.60 1.93 9.45
CA THR A 104 1.98 1.71 8.99
C THR A 104 2.98 2.72 9.55
N GLY A 105 2.51 3.88 10.00
CA GLY A 105 3.36 5.02 10.36
C GLY A 105 3.92 5.76 9.14
N ALA A 106 3.50 5.41 7.92
CA ALA A 106 3.93 6.07 6.70
C ALA A 106 3.26 7.45 6.56
N SER A 107 3.98 8.41 5.98
CA SER A 107 3.43 9.73 5.65
C SER A 107 2.69 9.75 4.32
N ARG A 108 3.01 8.82 3.41
CA ARG A 108 2.45 8.70 2.06
C ARG A 108 2.17 7.24 1.73
N VAL A 109 1.33 7.03 0.73
CA VAL A 109 1.03 5.72 0.13
C VAL A 109 1.33 5.75 -1.36
N ASP A 110 1.52 4.57 -1.96
CA ASP A 110 1.47 4.38 -3.41
C ASP A 110 0.09 3.88 -3.80
N LEU A 111 -0.45 4.36 -4.91
CA LEU A 111 -1.74 3.95 -5.44
C LEU A 111 -1.54 3.13 -6.72
N VAL A 112 -2.13 1.94 -6.77
CA VAL A 112 -2.25 1.13 -7.97
C VAL A 112 -3.73 0.92 -8.25
N ALA A 113 -4.21 1.41 -9.38
CA ALA A 113 -5.61 1.40 -9.72
C ALA A 113 -5.86 0.71 -11.07
N HIS A 114 -6.99 0.03 -11.20
CA HIS A 114 -7.43 -0.57 -12.45
C HIS A 114 -8.76 0.01 -12.89
N SER A 115 -8.90 0.29 -14.19
CA SER A 115 -10.17 0.66 -14.80
C SER A 115 -10.85 1.84 -14.06
N PHE A 116 -12.11 1.71 -13.66
CA PHE A 116 -12.87 2.70 -12.88
C PHE A 116 -12.14 3.17 -11.61
N GLY A 117 -11.38 2.29 -10.95
CA GLY A 117 -10.57 2.63 -9.79
C GLY A 117 -9.57 3.76 -10.05
N SER A 118 -9.13 3.92 -11.30
CA SER A 118 -8.26 5.02 -11.71
C SER A 118 -8.96 6.38 -11.59
N LEU A 119 -10.26 6.47 -11.87
CA LEU A 119 -11.02 7.70 -11.69
C LEU A 119 -11.20 8.01 -10.19
N VAL A 120 -11.49 7.00 -9.38
CA VAL A 120 -11.65 7.14 -7.92
C VAL A 120 -10.36 7.69 -7.28
N THR A 121 -9.23 7.08 -7.61
CA THR A 121 -7.92 7.47 -7.07
C THR A 121 -7.44 8.80 -7.60
N ARG A 122 -7.63 9.06 -8.91
CA ARG A 122 -7.23 10.31 -9.53
C ARG A 122 -8.07 11.49 -9.02
N TRP A 123 -9.39 11.27 -8.78
CA TRP A 123 -10.25 12.29 -8.16
C TRP A 123 -9.76 12.66 -6.75
N TYR A 124 -9.44 11.64 -5.95
CA TYR A 124 -8.84 11.86 -4.62
C TYR A 124 -7.55 12.69 -4.71
N VAL A 125 -6.60 12.29 -5.54
CA VAL A 125 -5.32 12.99 -5.67
C VAL A 125 -5.52 14.45 -6.10
N LYS A 126 -6.47 14.70 -6.99
CA LYS A 126 -6.66 16.02 -7.59
C LYS A 126 -7.51 16.97 -6.76
N HIS A 127 -8.54 16.47 -6.10
CA HIS A 127 -9.58 17.30 -5.49
C HIS A 127 -9.65 17.24 -3.96
N ASP A 128 -9.09 16.19 -3.34
CA ASP A 128 -9.01 16.13 -1.88
C ASP A 128 -7.85 17.00 -1.38
N PRO A 129 -8.05 17.82 -0.33
CA PRO A 129 -7.00 18.66 0.23
C PRO A 129 -5.73 17.90 0.67
N ALA A 130 -5.88 16.64 1.09
CA ALA A 130 -4.76 15.78 1.49
C ALA A 130 -4.21 14.93 0.34
N GLY A 131 -4.90 14.87 -0.81
CA GLY A 131 -4.61 13.90 -1.88
C GLY A 131 -3.17 13.93 -2.35
N GLN A 132 -2.68 15.07 -2.81
CA GLN A 132 -1.31 15.20 -3.30
C GLN A 132 -0.24 15.00 -2.21
N ALA A 133 -0.54 15.39 -0.97
CA ALA A 133 0.39 15.23 0.14
C ALA A 133 0.49 13.78 0.62
N SER A 134 -0.56 12.99 0.43
CA SER A 134 -0.66 11.60 0.92
C SER A 134 -0.22 10.55 -0.09
N VAL A 135 0.03 10.92 -1.36
CA VAL A 135 0.39 9.96 -2.43
C VAL A 135 1.80 10.22 -2.93
N ALA A 136 2.60 9.16 -3.04
CA ALA A 136 3.93 9.23 -3.65
C ALA A 136 3.87 8.91 -5.14
N HIS A 137 3.28 7.76 -5.48
CA HIS A 137 3.13 7.30 -6.85
C HIS A 137 1.67 6.95 -7.13
N TRP A 138 1.23 7.24 -8.34
CA TRP A 138 -0.08 6.86 -8.85
C TRP A 138 0.10 6.07 -10.15
N ALA A 139 -0.24 4.79 -10.13
CA ALA A 139 -0.18 3.86 -11.26
C ALA A 139 -1.60 3.49 -11.69
N SER A 140 -1.91 3.65 -12.98
CA SER A 140 -3.22 3.36 -13.58
C SER A 140 -3.11 2.30 -14.67
N LEU A 141 -3.77 1.18 -14.47
CA LEU A 141 -3.89 0.09 -15.44
C LEU A 141 -5.25 0.21 -16.13
N ALA A 142 -5.25 0.42 -17.43
CA ALA A 142 -6.46 0.55 -18.25
C ALA A 142 -7.51 1.53 -17.67
N GLY A 143 -7.07 2.66 -17.10
CA GLY A 143 -7.99 3.67 -16.55
C GLY A 143 -8.67 4.47 -17.66
N PRO A 144 -10.00 4.67 -17.64
CA PRO A 144 -10.71 5.56 -18.58
C PRO A 144 -10.44 7.03 -18.23
N ASN A 145 -9.17 7.45 -18.29
CA ASN A 145 -8.72 8.76 -17.81
C ASN A 145 -9.32 9.95 -18.56
N HIS A 146 -9.80 9.72 -19.79
CA HIS A 146 -10.57 10.68 -20.59
C HIS A 146 -11.97 10.14 -20.96
N GLY A 147 -12.42 9.11 -20.22
CA GLY A 147 -13.69 8.44 -20.43
C GLY A 147 -13.60 7.24 -21.37
N THR A 148 -14.68 6.50 -21.49
CA THR A 148 -14.81 5.39 -22.45
C THR A 148 -16.21 5.39 -23.08
N ALA A 149 -16.27 5.14 -24.39
CA ALA A 149 -17.54 5.06 -25.12
C ALA A 149 -18.38 3.85 -24.70
N THR A 150 -17.77 2.76 -24.22
CA THR A 150 -18.48 1.55 -23.76
C THR A 150 -19.37 1.84 -22.54
N ALA A 151 -19.02 2.87 -21.73
CA ALA A 151 -19.81 3.26 -20.56
C ALA A 151 -21.23 3.76 -20.92
N TRP A 152 -21.48 4.18 -22.16
CA TRP A 152 -22.83 4.54 -22.59
C TRP A 152 -23.84 3.37 -22.52
N ALA A 153 -23.35 2.13 -22.57
CA ALA A 153 -24.21 0.96 -22.46
C ALA A 153 -24.96 0.85 -21.12
N CYS A 154 -24.45 1.46 -20.04
CA CYS A 154 -25.03 1.42 -18.69
C CYS A 154 -25.30 2.80 -18.07
N ALA A 155 -24.88 3.88 -18.70
CA ALA A 155 -24.98 5.23 -18.12
C ALA A 155 -26.40 5.70 -17.78
N LEU A 156 -27.45 5.08 -18.35
CA LEU A 156 -28.84 5.44 -18.03
C LEU A 156 -29.26 5.05 -16.61
N TRP A 157 -28.67 3.99 -16.04
CA TRP A 157 -29.06 3.47 -14.73
C TRP A 157 -27.94 3.35 -13.70
N ASP A 158 -26.68 3.50 -14.13
CA ASP A 158 -25.52 3.30 -13.26
C ASP A 158 -24.68 4.58 -13.14
N GLN A 159 -24.35 4.98 -11.92
CA GLN A 159 -23.60 6.22 -11.68
C GLN A 159 -22.14 6.08 -12.11
N ALA A 160 -21.50 4.95 -11.85
CA ALA A 160 -20.12 4.73 -12.28
C ALA A 160 -19.97 4.79 -13.80
N CYS A 161 -20.95 4.22 -14.52
CA CYS A 161 -20.99 4.34 -15.98
C CYS A 161 -21.12 5.80 -16.42
N ARG A 162 -21.99 6.59 -15.78
CA ARG A 162 -22.09 8.03 -16.07
C ARG A 162 -20.76 8.74 -15.84
N ASP A 163 -20.08 8.43 -14.75
CA ASP A 163 -18.78 9.03 -14.42
C ASP A 163 -17.69 8.68 -15.45
N MET A 164 -17.78 7.47 -16.04
CA MET A 164 -16.85 6.99 -17.07
C MET A 164 -17.18 7.51 -18.48
N THR A 165 -18.38 8.07 -18.75
CA THR A 165 -18.70 8.57 -20.10
C THR A 165 -17.80 9.75 -20.47
N PRO A 166 -17.35 9.84 -21.73
CA PRO A 166 -16.62 11.01 -22.23
C PRO A 166 -17.41 12.32 -21.98
N GLY A 167 -16.73 13.32 -21.45
CA GLY A 167 -17.32 14.62 -21.15
C GLY A 167 -18.30 14.67 -19.97
N SER A 168 -18.36 13.64 -19.15
CA SER A 168 -19.10 13.65 -17.88
C SER A 168 -18.59 14.74 -16.92
N TYR A 169 -19.33 14.97 -15.84
CA TYR A 169 -18.88 15.89 -14.79
C TYR A 169 -17.52 15.47 -14.22
N VAL A 170 -17.34 14.16 -13.95
CA VAL A 170 -16.09 13.60 -13.43
C VAL A 170 -14.95 13.78 -14.44
N GLN A 171 -15.18 13.44 -15.71
CA GLN A 171 -14.16 13.60 -16.74
C GLN A 171 -13.74 15.05 -16.94
N LYS A 172 -14.69 15.99 -16.94
CA LYS A 172 -14.41 17.44 -17.00
C LYS A 172 -13.59 17.91 -15.80
N GLY A 173 -13.95 17.48 -14.59
CA GLY A 173 -13.20 17.81 -13.38
C GLY A 173 -11.76 17.28 -13.42
N LEU A 174 -11.59 16.05 -13.89
CA LEU A 174 -10.26 15.43 -14.01
C LEU A 174 -9.40 16.06 -15.10
N ALA A 175 -9.99 16.49 -16.21
CA ALA A 175 -9.28 17.16 -17.31
C ALA A 175 -8.98 18.64 -17.05
N ALA A 176 -9.62 19.27 -16.07
CA ALA A 176 -9.47 20.71 -15.81
C ALA A 176 -8.05 21.04 -15.29
N GLY A 177 -7.30 21.88 -16.00
CA GLY A 177 -5.96 22.30 -15.61
C GLY A 177 -4.92 21.17 -15.73
N ASP A 178 -4.04 21.05 -14.73
CA ASP A 178 -3.00 20.02 -14.71
C ASP A 178 -3.62 18.63 -14.50
N GLU A 179 -3.34 17.67 -15.39
CA GLU A 179 -3.85 16.31 -15.29
C GLU A 179 -3.09 15.47 -14.26
N THR A 180 -1.87 15.88 -13.93
CA THR A 180 -0.94 15.18 -13.04
C THR A 180 -0.41 16.11 -11.95
N PRO A 181 -1.30 16.69 -11.11
CA PRO A 181 -0.94 17.79 -10.23
C PRO A 181 -0.01 17.36 -9.08
N GLY A 182 0.82 18.31 -8.64
CA GLY A 182 1.64 18.19 -7.44
C GLY A 182 2.96 17.47 -7.66
N ALA A 183 3.51 16.94 -6.55
CA ALA A 183 4.77 16.20 -6.54
C ALA A 183 4.56 14.67 -6.60
N VAL A 184 3.36 14.24 -6.97
CA VAL A 184 3.03 12.83 -7.19
C VAL A 184 3.65 12.40 -8.51
N LEU A 185 4.25 11.21 -8.56
CA LEU A 185 4.69 10.61 -9.80
C LEU A 185 3.53 9.81 -10.41
N TYR A 186 3.29 9.98 -11.71
CA TYR A 186 2.18 9.35 -12.41
C TYR A 186 2.66 8.41 -13.50
N ALA A 187 2.03 7.23 -13.60
CA ALA A 187 2.23 6.32 -14.71
C ALA A 187 0.92 5.67 -15.15
N THR A 188 0.81 5.35 -16.43
CA THR A 188 -0.33 4.64 -17.01
C THR A 188 0.13 3.45 -17.83
N TRP A 189 -0.67 2.37 -17.82
CA TRP A 189 -0.51 1.21 -18.70
C TRP A 189 -1.78 1.03 -19.51
N TRP A 190 -1.65 0.90 -20.83
CA TRP A 190 -2.75 0.77 -21.78
C TRP A 190 -2.48 -0.32 -22.80
N SER A 191 -3.54 -0.90 -23.37
CA SER A 191 -3.48 -1.92 -24.40
C SER A 191 -4.28 -1.47 -25.62
N ASN A 192 -3.76 -1.72 -26.82
CA ASN A 192 -4.46 -1.48 -28.08
C ASN A 192 -5.52 -2.55 -28.42
N CYS A 193 -5.66 -3.58 -27.59
CA CYS A 193 -6.67 -4.62 -27.69
C CYS A 193 -7.69 -4.57 -26.52
N ASP A 194 -7.67 -3.48 -25.73
CA ASP A 194 -8.62 -3.28 -24.63
C ASP A 194 -10.03 -3.08 -25.20
N GLU A 195 -10.93 -4.03 -24.92
CA GLU A 195 -12.31 -4.01 -25.41
C GLU A 195 -13.25 -3.14 -24.56
N VAL A 196 -12.77 -2.67 -23.40
CA VAL A 196 -13.55 -1.85 -22.46
C VAL A 196 -13.21 -0.38 -22.58
N ILE A 197 -11.94 -0.04 -22.65
CA ILE A 197 -11.53 1.36 -22.75
C ILE A 197 -11.40 1.75 -24.23
N ASN A 198 -12.42 2.44 -24.72
CA ASN A 198 -12.53 2.84 -26.12
C ASN A 198 -12.85 4.34 -26.25
N PRO A 199 -11.98 5.13 -26.93
CA PRO A 199 -10.72 4.71 -27.51
C PRO A 199 -9.62 4.41 -26.48
N ASP A 200 -8.66 3.57 -26.83
CA ASP A 200 -7.47 3.26 -26.01
C ASP A 200 -6.61 4.50 -25.71
N SER A 201 -6.62 5.48 -26.59
CA SER A 201 -6.01 6.80 -26.39
C SER A 201 -6.59 7.59 -25.21
N SER A 202 -7.68 7.10 -24.60
CA SER A 202 -8.26 7.65 -23.38
C SER A 202 -7.42 7.37 -22.12
N VAL A 203 -6.53 6.37 -22.14
CA VAL A 203 -5.75 5.97 -20.95
C VAL A 203 -4.56 6.88 -20.67
N PRO A 204 -3.70 7.25 -21.64
CA PRO A 204 -2.55 8.10 -21.40
C PRO A 204 -2.92 9.47 -20.80
N LEU A 205 -2.04 10.01 -19.95
CA LEU A 205 -2.17 11.34 -19.34
C LEU A 205 -0.99 12.23 -19.71
N THR A 206 -1.25 13.50 -19.89
CA THR A 206 -0.19 14.52 -20.01
C THR A 206 0.56 14.63 -18.69
N GLY A 207 1.89 14.57 -18.74
CA GLY A 207 2.75 14.61 -17.55
C GLY A 207 2.99 13.27 -16.87
N ALA A 208 2.35 12.17 -17.31
CA ALA A 208 2.61 10.83 -16.81
C ALA A 208 3.62 10.06 -17.65
N ALA A 209 4.26 9.05 -17.06
CA ALA A 209 4.94 8.00 -17.80
C ALA A 209 3.89 7.05 -18.40
N ASN A 210 3.72 7.08 -19.73
CA ASN A 210 2.67 6.32 -20.42
C ASN A 210 3.27 5.08 -21.10
N HIS A 211 2.82 3.88 -20.71
CA HIS A 211 3.34 2.59 -21.15
C HIS A 211 2.31 1.82 -21.98
N ALA A 212 2.69 1.45 -23.20
CA ALA A 212 1.91 0.52 -24.00
C ALA A 212 2.20 -0.91 -23.54
N ALA A 213 1.17 -1.64 -23.12
CA ALA A 213 1.25 -3.03 -22.69
C ALA A 213 1.03 -4.06 -23.81
N GLY A 214 1.10 -3.61 -25.06
CA GLY A 214 0.86 -4.48 -26.23
C GLY A 214 -0.62 -4.79 -26.44
N CYS A 215 -0.93 -6.04 -26.83
CA CYS A 215 -2.28 -6.49 -27.11
C CYS A 215 -2.78 -7.42 -25.98
N LEU A 216 -3.40 -6.84 -24.96
CA LEU A 216 -4.00 -7.51 -23.81
C LEU A 216 -5.48 -7.15 -23.73
N ALA A 217 -6.33 -8.09 -23.33
CA ALA A 217 -7.70 -7.76 -22.96
C ALA A 217 -7.71 -6.92 -21.67
N HIS A 218 -8.81 -6.20 -21.41
CA HIS A 218 -8.93 -5.23 -20.33
C HIS A 218 -8.47 -5.77 -18.95
N ASN A 219 -8.92 -6.96 -18.59
CA ASN A 219 -8.57 -7.57 -17.30
C ASN A 219 -7.24 -8.31 -17.33
N ASP A 220 -6.68 -8.62 -18.49
CA ASP A 220 -5.40 -9.34 -18.60
C ASP A 220 -4.23 -8.47 -18.13
N LEU A 221 -4.38 -7.13 -18.17
CA LEU A 221 -3.38 -6.22 -17.59
C LEU A 221 -3.12 -6.46 -16.11
N LEU A 222 -4.09 -7.04 -15.37
CA LEU A 222 -3.95 -7.33 -13.94
C LEU A 222 -3.00 -8.51 -13.66
N GLY A 223 -2.84 -9.42 -14.62
CA GLY A 223 -2.05 -10.64 -14.48
C GLY A 223 -0.84 -10.71 -15.43
N ASP A 224 -0.59 -9.67 -16.21
CA ASP A 224 0.54 -9.66 -17.13
C ASP A 224 1.85 -9.36 -16.40
N ASP A 225 2.85 -10.23 -16.61
CA ASP A 225 4.15 -10.16 -15.95
C ASP A 225 4.95 -8.89 -16.30
N GLU A 226 4.77 -8.36 -17.51
CA GLU A 226 5.48 -7.17 -17.96
C GLU A 226 4.88 -5.91 -17.36
N VAL A 227 3.55 -5.84 -17.30
CA VAL A 227 2.81 -4.80 -16.58
C VAL A 227 3.18 -4.84 -15.10
N SER A 228 3.15 -6.00 -14.47
CA SER A 228 3.52 -6.19 -13.07
C SER A 228 4.94 -5.69 -12.77
N ARG A 229 5.92 -6.09 -13.58
CA ARG A 229 7.31 -5.61 -13.44
C ARG A 229 7.41 -4.10 -13.61
N GLY A 230 6.72 -3.53 -14.59
CA GLY A 230 6.70 -2.10 -14.85
C GLY A 230 6.13 -1.30 -13.69
N VAL A 231 4.99 -1.74 -13.12
CA VAL A 231 4.35 -1.12 -11.96
C VAL A 231 5.30 -1.14 -10.74
N ARG A 232 5.88 -2.30 -10.42
CA ARG A 232 6.77 -2.45 -9.27
C ARG A 232 8.07 -1.63 -9.42
N ALA A 233 8.63 -1.59 -10.62
CA ALA A 233 9.79 -0.73 -10.92
C ALA A 233 9.46 0.76 -10.77
N PHE A 234 8.29 1.20 -11.25
CA PHE A 234 7.82 2.57 -11.12
C PHE A 234 7.63 2.98 -9.65
N LEU A 235 7.05 2.13 -8.81
CA LEU A 235 6.85 2.43 -7.39
C LEU A 235 8.16 2.42 -6.58
N SER A 236 9.26 1.94 -7.16
CA SER A 236 10.58 1.89 -6.54
C SER A 236 11.49 3.05 -6.98
N SER A 237 10.98 3.98 -7.82
CA SER A 237 11.75 5.08 -8.40
C SER A 237 11.93 6.29 -7.47
#